data_8a44320d9bdb2814c0ed511230b66bd6
#
_entry.id   8a44320d9bdb2814c0ed511230b66bd6
#
_cell.length_a   1.000
_cell.length_b   1.000
_cell.length_c   1.000
_cell.angle_alpha   90.00
_cell.angle_beta   90.00
_cell.angle_gamma   90.00
#
_symmetry.space_group_name_H-M   'P 1'
#
loop_
_entity.id
_entity.type
_entity.pdbx_description
1 polymer ?
#
loop_
_entity_poly.entity_id
_entity_poly.type
_entity_poly.pdbx_seq_one_letter_code
_entity_poly.pdbx_strand_id
1 'polypeptide(L)'
;MFNQIIKMKKNFFKKYYNEQKKLMSLDSLTINKLEKLKKYINVVKRNKGKVIIFGNGGSAAIANHFSIDLTKNTKVRCVNFNESSLLTCFSNDYGYQNWVKKSLEFHADNKDMIILISSSGES
;
A
#
# COMPACT_ATOMS: atom_id res chain seq x y z
N MET A 1 12.42 -34.48 -25.03
CA MET A 1 11.22 -33.91 -24.45
C MET A 1 11.47 -33.29 -23.06
N PHE A 2 11.97 -34.03 -22.07
CA PHE A 2 12.24 -33.50 -20.71
C PHE A 2 13.22 -32.32 -20.67
N ASN A 3 14.32 -32.40 -21.43
CA ASN A 3 15.33 -31.33 -21.52
C ASN A 3 14.81 -30.04 -22.20
N GLN A 4 13.85 -30.17 -23.12
CA GLN A 4 13.19 -28.98 -23.73
C GLN A 4 12.27 -28.29 -22.74
N ILE A 5 11.52 -29.02 -21.93
CA ILE A 5 10.66 -28.49 -20.88
C ILE A 5 11.46 -27.74 -19.82
N ILE A 6 12.60 -28.30 -19.40
CA ILE A 6 13.52 -27.65 -18.46
C ILE A 6 14.12 -26.38 -19.04
N LYS A 7 14.49 -26.38 -20.32
CA LYS A 7 15.04 -25.20 -21.01
C LYS A 7 13.99 -24.09 -21.17
N MET A 8 12.73 -24.44 -21.46
CA MET A 8 11.60 -23.50 -21.50
C MET A 8 11.34 -22.88 -20.14
N LYS A 9 11.33 -23.65 -19.04
CA LYS A 9 11.16 -23.14 -17.68
C LYS A 9 12.27 -22.17 -17.27
N LYS A 10 13.54 -22.46 -17.58
CA LYS A 10 14.66 -21.55 -17.31
C LYS A 10 14.52 -20.23 -18.06
N ASN A 11 14.07 -20.24 -19.31
CA ASN A 11 13.84 -19.03 -20.10
C ASN A 11 12.67 -18.21 -19.55
N PHE A 12 11.60 -18.85 -19.06
CA PHE A 12 10.48 -18.17 -18.44
C PHE A 12 10.93 -17.39 -17.18
N PHE A 13 11.61 -18.02 -16.24
CA PHE A 13 12.08 -17.38 -15.03
C PHE A 13 13.04 -16.23 -15.31
N LYS A 14 13.96 -16.41 -16.25
CA LYS A 14 14.90 -15.36 -16.66
C LYS A 14 14.18 -14.15 -17.28
N LYS A 15 13.18 -14.40 -18.15
CA LYS A 15 12.36 -13.36 -18.76
C LYS A 15 11.56 -12.61 -17.68
N TYR A 16 10.84 -13.33 -16.83
CA TYR A 16 10.07 -12.79 -15.72
C TYR A 16 10.92 -11.91 -14.79
N TYR A 17 12.08 -12.42 -14.37
CA TYR A 17 13.01 -11.67 -13.52
C TYR A 17 13.49 -10.38 -14.18
N ASN A 18 13.82 -10.41 -15.48
CA ASN A 18 14.26 -9.23 -16.20
C ASN A 18 13.12 -8.18 -16.36
N GLU A 19 11.90 -8.62 -16.51
CA GLU A 19 10.71 -7.73 -16.52
C GLU A 19 10.51 -7.09 -15.15
N GLN A 20 10.56 -7.87 -14.07
CA GLN A 20 10.48 -7.33 -12.71
C GLN A 20 11.61 -6.33 -12.41
N LYS A 21 12.83 -6.61 -12.84
CA LYS A 21 13.97 -5.70 -12.68
C LYS A 21 13.75 -4.36 -13.38
N LYS A 22 13.10 -4.35 -14.55
CA LYS A 22 12.74 -3.09 -15.25
C LYS A 22 11.72 -2.28 -14.46
N LEU A 23 10.73 -2.94 -13.83
CA LEU A 23 9.72 -2.26 -13.01
C LEU A 23 10.32 -1.66 -11.73
N MET A 24 11.45 -2.17 -11.26
CA MET A 24 12.16 -1.62 -10.09
C MET A 24 13.04 -0.40 -10.43
N SER A 25 13.22 -0.06 -11.71
CA SER A 25 13.95 1.16 -12.10
C SER A 25 13.08 2.39 -11.85
N LEU A 26 13.63 3.34 -11.11
CA LEU A 26 12.97 4.62 -10.83
C LEU A 26 13.36 5.64 -11.89
N ASP A 27 12.39 6.12 -12.64
CA ASP A 27 12.57 7.28 -13.50
C ASP A 27 12.48 8.61 -12.71
N SER A 28 12.89 9.70 -13.32
CA SER A 28 12.85 11.02 -12.68
C SER A 28 11.44 11.46 -12.28
N LEU A 29 10.41 11.04 -13.03
CA LEU A 29 9.02 11.35 -12.71
C LEU A 29 8.57 10.65 -11.44
N THR A 30 8.91 9.37 -11.28
CA THR A 30 8.61 8.59 -10.09
C THR A 30 9.35 9.14 -8.87
N ILE A 31 10.63 9.50 -9.02
CA ILE A 31 11.42 10.13 -7.95
C ILE A 31 10.74 11.44 -7.49
N ASN A 32 10.33 12.29 -8.43
CA ASN A 32 9.63 13.54 -8.10
C ASN A 32 8.30 13.31 -7.36
N LYS A 33 7.54 12.27 -7.73
CA LYS A 33 6.31 11.88 -7.03
C LYS A 33 6.60 11.42 -5.59
N LEU A 34 7.66 10.65 -5.38
CA LEU A 34 8.09 10.20 -4.05
C LEU A 34 8.54 11.38 -3.17
N GLU A 35 9.30 12.33 -3.72
CA GLU A 35 9.67 13.54 -3.00
C GLU A 35 8.43 14.40 -2.62
N LYS A 36 7.43 14.46 -3.49
CA LYS A 36 6.15 15.14 -3.20
C LYS A 36 5.40 14.42 -2.08
N LEU A 37 5.32 13.09 -2.13
CA LEU A 37 4.72 12.26 -1.08
C LEU A 37 5.39 12.50 0.27
N LYS A 38 6.71 12.47 0.32
CA LYS A 38 7.51 12.78 1.51
C LYS A 38 7.19 14.17 2.08
N LYS A 39 7.05 15.19 1.23
CA LYS A 39 6.65 16.54 1.67
C LYS A 39 5.28 16.54 2.34
N TYR A 40 4.28 15.87 1.75
CA TYR A 40 2.94 15.75 2.34
C TYR A 40 2.97 15.04 3.70
N ILE A 41 3.67 13.92 3.82
CA ILE A 41 3.82 13.19 5.08
C ILE A 41 4.43 14.11 6.17
N ASN A 42 5.42 14.91 5.81
CA ASN A 42 6.03 15.87 6.74
C ASN A 42 5.06 17.00 7.17
N VAL A 43 4.18 17.43 6.28
CA VAL A 43 3.11 18.39 6.63
C VAL A 43 2.14 17.77 7.64
N VAL A 44 1.69 16.55 7.39
CA VAL A 44 0.84 15.80 8.33
C VAL A 44 1.48 15.70 9.71
N LYS A 45 2.77 15.32 9.76
CA LYS A 45 3.53 15.24 11.02
C LYS A 45 3.55 16.57 11.77
N ARG A 46 3.88 17.67 11.09
CA ARG A 46 3.93 19.02 11.69
C ARG A 46 2.57 19.46 12.24
N ASN A 47 1.51 19.11 11.53
CA ASN A 47 0.13 19.44 11.94
C ASN A 47 -0.43 18.48 12.99
N LYS A 48 0.37 17.56 13.51
CA LYS A 48 -0.05 16.52 14.47
C LYS A 48 -1.17 15.62 13.94
N GLY A 49 -1.29 15.47 12.62
CA GLY A 49 -2.15 14.51 11.94
C GLY A 49 -1.59 13.10 11.98
N LYS A 50 -2.25 12.17 11.32
CA LYS A 50 -1.80 10.80 11.09
C LYS A 50 -1.90 10.43 9.61
N VAL A 51 -1.14 9.44 9.19
CA VAL A 51 -1.34 8.78 7.90
C VAL A 51 -2.24 7.57 8.13
N ILE A 52 -3.31 7.45 7.37
CA ILE A 52 -4.19 6.29 7.36
C ILE A 52 -3.95 5.54 6.07
N ILE A 53 -3.61 4.26 6.15
CA ILE A 53 -3.22 3.49 4.97
C ILE A 53 -4.09 2.25 4.82
N PHE A 54 -4.54 2.01 3.60
CA PHE A 54 -5.37 0.87 3.24
C PHE A 54 -4.79 0.10 2.06
N GLY A 55 -5.12 -1.16 1.98
CA GLY A 55 -4.85 -2.04 0.86
C GLY A 55 -5.76 -3.25 0.93
N ASN A 56 -5.81 -4.02 -0.15
CA ASN A 56 -6.59 -5.24 -0.25
C ASN A 56 -5.69 -6.43 -0.52
N GLY A 57 -5.95 -7.60 0.06
CA GLY A 57 -5.14 -8.80 -0.15
C GLY A 57 -3.65 -8.56 0.11
N GLY A 58 -2.80 -8.79 -0.89
CA GLY A 58 -1.36 -8.53 -0.79
C GLY A 58 -1.02 -7.06 -0.52
N SER A 59 -1.82 -6.12 -1.04
CA SER A 59 -1.66 -4.70 -0.75
C SER A 59 -1.98 -4.36 0.71
N ALA A 60 -2.86 -5.13 1.38
CA ALA A 60 -3.09 -4.99 2.82
C ALA A 60 -1.84 -5.38 3.63
N ALA A 61 -1.15 -6.46 3.25
CA ALA A 61 0.10 -6.84 3.90
C ALA A 61 1.18 -5.76 3.76
N ILE A 62 1.29 -5.14 2.58
CA ILE A 62 2.18 -4.00 2.33
C ILE A 62 1.77 -2.80 3.20
N ALA A 63 0.48 -2.46 3.25
CA ALA A 63 -0.05 -1.36 4.05
C ALA A 63 0.27 -1.55 5.54
N ASN A 64 0.07 -2.76 6.06
CA ASN A 64 0.36 -3.10 7.45
C ASN A 64 1.85 -2.88 7.78
N HIS A 65 2.75 -3.42 6.96
CA HIS A 65 4.19 -3.28 7.19
C HIS A 65 4.65 -1.82 7.04
N PHE A 66 4.17 -1.13 6.01
CA PHE A 66 4.48 0.28 5.79
C PHE A 66 4.06 1.16 6.96
N SER A 67 2.89 0.90 7.57
CA SER A 67 2.41 1.69 8.72
C SER A 67 3.34 1.56 9.93
N ILE A 68 3.88 0.36 10.17
CA ILE A 68 4.84 0.10 11.24
C ILE A 68 6.16 0.82 10.96
N ASP A 69 6.70 0.67 9.74
CA ASP A 69 7.97 1.29 9.37
C ASP A 69 7.89 2.81 9.40
N LEU A 70 6.83 3.39 8.86
CA LEU A 70 6.65 4.85 8.90
C LEU A 70 6.60 5.35 10.35
N THR A 71 5.82 4.70 11.21
CA THR A 71 5.71 5.08 12.62
C THR A 71 7.03 4.91 13.36
N LYS A 72 7.66 3.73 13.25
CA LYS A 72 8.89 3.38 13.98
C LYS A 72 10.07 4.24 13.56
N ASN A 73 10.29 4.37 12.24
CA ASN A 73 11.51 4.97 11.71
C ASN A 73 11.43 6.50 11.61
N THR A 74 10.23 7.06 11.41
CA THR A 74 10.06 8.51 11.16
C THR A 74 9.32 9.26 12.26
N LYS A 75 8.71 8.55 13.22
CA LYS A 75 7.85 9.12 14.27
C LYS A 75 6.63 9.85 13.68
N VAL A 76 6.20 9.50 12.47
CA VAL A 76 4.92 9.89 11.89
C VAL A 76 3.88 8.90 12.40
N ARG A 77 2.79 9.37 12.97
CA ARG A 77 1.68 8.49 13.34
C ARG A 77 1.10 7.89 12.06
N CYS A 78 1.18 6.59 11.91
CA CYS A 78 0.58 5.88 10.79
C CYS A 78 -0.23 4.70 11.32
N VAL A 79 -1.45 4.57 10.83
CA VAL A 79 -2.39 3.51 11.23
C VAL A 79 -2.98 2.84 10.00
N ASN A 80 -3.41 1.61 10.16
CA ASN A 80 -4.22 0.90 9.18
C ASN A 80 -5.39 0.23 9.91
N PHE A 81 -6.43 -0.12 9.17
CA PHE A 81 -7.64 -0.75 9.69
C PHE A 81 -7.88 -2.12 9.03
N ASN A 82 -6.81 -2.79 8.60
CA ASN A 82 -6.86 -4.14 8.02
C ASN A 82 -6.97 -5.25 9.09
N GLU A 83 -7.35 -4.91 10.31
CA GLU A 83 -7.63 -5.87 11.36
C GLU A 83 -8.90 -6.66 10.98
N SER A 84 -8.84 -7.99 11.15
CA SER A 84 -9.88 -8.89 10.63
C SER A 84 -11.25 -8.68 11.25
N SER A 85 -11.33 -8.38 12.54
CA SER A 85 -12.62 -8.17 13.22
C SER A 85 -13.29 -6.88 12.74
N LEU A 86 -12.53 -5.80 12.58
CA LEU A 86 -13.06 -4.55 12.03
C LEU A 86 -13.52 -4.74 10.58
N LEU A 87 -12.68 -5.36 9.75
CA LEU A 87 -12.98 -5.58 8.34
C LEU A 87 -14.25 -6.44 8.18
N THR A 88 -14.36 -7.54 8.92
CA THR A 88 -15.53 -8.44 8.83
C THR A 88 -16.79 -7.80 9.39
N CYS A 89 -16.70 -7.09 10.51
CA CYS A 89 -17.82 -6.36 11.09
C CYS A 89 -18.33 -5.28 10.11
N PHE A 90 -17.46 -4.40 9.65
CA PHE A 90 -17.85 -3.31 8.74
C PHE A 90 -18.35 -3.84 7.39
N SER A 91 -17.77 -4.93 6.90
CA SER A 91 -18.22 -5.58 5.67
C SER A 91 -19.62 -6.20 5.83
N ASN A 92 -19.90 -6.80 6.98
CA ASN A 92 -21.21 -7.35 7.29
C ASN A 92 -22.28 -6.26 7.43
N ASP A 93 -21.96 -5.19 8.16
CA ASP A 93 -22.95 -4.17 8.53
C ASP A 93 -23.19 -3.12 7.46
N TYR A 94 -22.15 -2.79 6.66
CA TYR A 94 -22.19 -1.71 5.67
C TYR A 94 -21.93 -2.15 4.23
N GLY A 95 -21.59 -3.43 4.03
CA GLY A 95 -21.14 -3.97 2.75
C GLY A 95 -19.64 -3.79 2.53
N TYR A 96 -19.01 -4.79 1.91
CA TYR A 96 -17.55 -4.83 1.69
C TYR A 96 -17.02 -3.60 0.95
N GLN A 97 -17.75 -3.07 -0.03
CA GLN A 97 -17.37 -1.89 -0.80
C GLN A 97 -17.31 -0.60 0.04
N ASN A 98 -17.90 -0.60 1.23
CA ASN A 98 -18.01 0.58 2.09
C ASN A 98 -17.08 0.55 3.32
N TRP A 99 -16.40 -0.57 3.59
CA TRP A 99 -15.63 -0.71 4.83
C TRP A 99 -14.51 0.35 4.98
N VAL A 100 -13.82 0.69 3.88
CA VAL A 100 -12.79 1.75 3.89
C VAL A 100 -13.43 3.11 4.18
N LYS A 101 -14.53 3.44 3.50
CA LYS A 101 -15.29 4.67 3.71
C LYS A 101 -15.74 4.80 5.17
N LYS A 102 -16.30 3.73 5.72
CA LYS A 102 -16.76 3.69 7.12
C LYS A 102 -15.62 3.82 8.11
N SER A 103 -14.50 3.15 7.87
CA SER A 103 -13.31 3.34 8.69
C SER A 103 -12.85 4.79 8.72
N LEU A 104 -12.90 5.49 7.59
CA LEU A 104 -12.52 6.90 7.50
C LEU A 104 -13.54 7.80 8.21
N GLU A 105 -14.84 7.56 8.06
CA GLU A 105 -15.89 8.33 8.74
C GLU A 105 -15.74 8.30 10.27
N PHE A 106 -15.30 7.18 10.84
CA PHE A 106 -15.12 7.03 12.28
C PHE A 106 -13.76 7.49 12.80
N HIS A 107 -12.70 7.48 11.98
CA HIS A 107 -11.34 7.59 12.50
C HIS A 107 -10.49 8.69 11.86
N ALA A 108 -10.95 9.30 10.76
CA ALA A 108 -10.17 10.33 10.09
C ALA A 108 -10.48 11.72 10.63
N ASP A 109 -9.42 12.52 10.76
CA ASP A 109 -9.47 13.93 11.11
C ASP A 109 -9.05 14.82 9.93
N ASN A 110 -9.41 16.11 9.94
CA ASN A 110 -9.09 17.06 8.87
C ASN A 110 -7.59 17.26 8.58
N LYS A 111 -6.71 16.79 9.49
CA LYS A 111 -5.25 16.92 9.37
C LYS A 111 -4.60 15.65 8.88
N ASP A 112 -5.38 14.63 8.60
CA ASP A 112 -4.89 13.32 8.22
C ASP A 112 -4.64 13.23 6.71
N MET A 113 -3.81 12.27 6.36
CA MET A 113 -3.52 11.89 4.98
C MET A 113 -3.91 10.44 4.77
N ILE A 114 -4.57 10.17 3.67
CA ILE A 114 -4.98 8.82 3.29
C ILE A 114 -4.07 8.31 2.19
N ILE A 115 -3.58 7.08 2.34
CA ILE A 115 -2.82 6.35 1.31
C ILE A 115 -3.57 5.06 0.98
N LEU A 116 -3.89 4.89 -0.29
CA LEU A 116 -4.51 3.67 -0.81
C LEU A 116 -3.49 2.91 -1.67
N ILE A 117 -3.24 1.64 -1.35
CA ILE A 117 -2.35 0.77 -2.13
C ILE A 117 -3.22 -0.17 -2.97
N SER A 118 -3.08 -0.08 -4.27
CA SER A 118 -3.73 -0.97 -5.23
C SER A 118 -2.75 -1.33 -6.34
N SER A 119 -2.69 -2.61 -6.70
CA SER A 119 -1.83 -3.08 -7.81
C SER A 119 -2.43 -2.77 -9.18
N SER A 120 -3.76 -2.76 -9.31
CA SER A 120 -4.46 -2.42 -10.54
C SER A 120 -4.85 -0.95 -10.63
N GLY A 121 -5.00 -0.28 -9.47
CA GLY A 121 -5.61 1.05 -9.37
C GLY A 121 -7.14 1.04 -9.43
N GLU A 122 -7.76 -0.13 -9.52
CA GLU A 122 -9.21 -0.32 -9.71
C GLU A 122 -9.90 -1.00 -8.52
N SER A 123 -9.15 -1.32 -7.48
CA SER A 123 -9.68 -2.00 -6.28
C SER A 123 -10.31 -1.01 -5.31
#